data_47cc464927a66bfb7551eb41f7d64b0b
#
_entry.id   47cc464927a66bfb7551eb41f7d64b0b
#
_cell.length_a   1.000
_cell.length_b   1.000
_cell.length_c   1.000
_cell.angle_alpha   90.00
_cell.angle_beta   90.00
_cell.angle_gamma   90.00
#
_symmetry.space_group_name_H-M   'P 1'
#
loop_
_entity.id
_entity.type
_entity.pdbx_description
1 polymer ?
#
loop_
_entity_poly.entity_id
_entity_poly.type
_entity_poly.pdbx_seq_one_letter_code
_entity_poly.pdbx_strand_id
1 'polypeptide(L)'
;MRIGKVSELYHISIDNLYYYIHYGLLVPPRPKGQYVFDEATCKDLEWILELKDLDFSLREIHILLSLKRVSGFADPQDLMELKEMYINKRHLCLQEIQHKKTVIEKLEKKIQELEIPAASPEAKTGVPLSMLSLLCCPCCGKELSMTDVEMNHRCISKGNLSCSCGYQAQIRHGIL
;
A
#
# COMPACT_ATOMS: atom_id res chain seq x y z
N MET A 1 26.55 -22.87 15.78
CA MET A 1 25.48 -22.41 16.70
C MET A 1 24.20 -23.19 16.48
N ARG A 2 23.27 -23.25 17.47
CA ARG A 2 21.92 -23.83 17.26
C ARG A 2 21.01 -22.77 16.61
N ILE A 3 19.99 -23.21 15.88
CA ILE A 3 19.07 -22.36 15.12
C ILE A 3 18.42 -21.23 15.96
N GLY A 4 18.02 -21.52 17.22
CA GLY A 4 17.43 -20.48 18.09
C GLY A 4 18.42 -19.36 18.41
N LYS A 5 19.71 -19.69 18.68
CA LYS A 5 20.73 -18.67 18.92
C LYS A 5 21.06 -17.83 17.67
N VAL A 6 20.96 -18.45 16.48
CA VAL A 6 21.12 -17.73 15.20
C VAL A 6 19.96 -16.79 14.97
N SER A 7 18.73 -17.24 15.24
CA SER A 7 17.52 -16.43 15.18
C SER A 7 17.61 -15.15 16.05
N GLU A 8 18.10 -15.30 17.28
CA GLU A 8 18.32 -14.17 18.21
C GLU A 8 19.40 -13.22 17.72
N LEU A 9 20.56 -13.79 17.28
CA LEU A 9 21.74 -13.01 16.90
C LEU A 9 21.50 -12.16 15.64
N TYR A 10 20.83 -12.73 14.64
CA TYR A 10 20.57 -12.07 13.34
C TYR A 10 19.18 -11.44 13.24
N HIS A 11 18.39 -11.46 14.32
CA HIS A 11 17.02 -10.92 14.37
C HIS A 11 16.12 -11.46 13.24
N ILE A 12 16.27 -12.75 12.92
CA ILE A 12 15.49 -13.44 11.90
C ILE A 12 14.64 -14.55 12.53
N SER A 13 13.39 -14.72 12.08
CA SER A 13 12.54 -15.79 12.60
C SER A 13 13.08 -17.18 12.29
N ILE A 14 12.83 -18.14 13.18
CA ILE A 14 13.21 -19.55 12.99
C ILE A 14 12.57 -20.11 11.72
N ASP A 15 11.33 -19.70 11.42
CA ASP A 15 10.60 -20.11 10.20
C ASP A 15 11.31 -19.64 8.93
N ASN A 16 11.84 -18.43 8.92
CA ASN A 16 12.63 -17.91 7.80
C ASN A 16 13.94 -18.68 7.63
N LEU A 17 14.60 -19.06 8.74
CA LEU A 17 15.79 -19.90 8.69
C LEU A 17 15.48 -21.28 8.09
N TYR A 18 14.39 -21.92 8.52
CA TYR A 18 13.92 -23.17 7.92
C TYR A 18 13.54 -22.99 6.46
N TYR A 19 12.91 -21.89 6.10
CA TYR A 19 12.59 -21.59 4.70
C TYR A 19 13.86 -21.47 3.84
N TYR A 20 14.90 -20.77 4.32
CA TYR A 20 16.17 -20.66 3.60
C TYR A 20 16.88 -22.01 3.46
N ILE A 21 16.80 -22.87 4.48
CA ILE A 21 17.33 -24.24 4.40
C ILE A 21 16.54 -25.06 3.36
N HIS A 22 15.23 -25.01 3.40
CA HIS A 22 14.37 -25.75 2.46
C HIS A 22 14.53 -25.28 1.01
N TYR A 23 14.74 -23.98 0.83
CA TYR A 23 14.99 -23.37 -0.48
C TYR A 23 16.43 -23.60 -0.99
N GLY A 24 17.30 -24.21 -0.19
CA GLY A 24 18.69 -24.51 -0.54
C GLY A 24 19.64 -23.30 -0.45
N LEU A 25 19.19 -22.18 0.11
CA LEU A 25 20.04 -21.00 0.36
C LEU A 25 21.05 -21.26 1.47
N LEU A 26 20.64 -21.96 2.52
CA LEU A 26 21.51 -22.39 3.62
C LEU A 26 21.65 -23.90 3.63
N VAL A 27 22.86 -24.37 3.86
CA VAL A 27 23.18 -25.83 3.94
C VAL A 27 23.91 -26.11 5.25
N PRO A 28 23.27 -25.91 6.42
CA PRO A 28 23.89 -26.15 7.70
C PRO A 28 24.14 -27.67 7.92
N PRO A 29 25.27 -28.06 8.47
CA PRO A 29 25.48 -29.43 8.94
C PRO A 29 24.37 -29.91 9.88
N ARG A 30 24.02 -31.21 9.79
CA ARG A 30 22.93 -31.80 10.59
C ARG A 30 23.40 -32.98 11.45
N PRO A 31 24.33 -32.79 12.38
CA PRO A 31 24.77 -33.87 13.25
C PRO A 31 23.62 -34.30 14.16
N LYS A 32 23.41 -35.62 14.28
CA LYS A 32 22.34 -36.22 15.12
C LYS A 32 20.95 -35.68 14.84
N GLY A 33 20.68 -35.24 13.59
CA GLY A 33 19.37 -34.74 13.17
C GLY A 33 19.07 -33.28 13.50
N GLN A 34 19.97 -32.54 14.16
CA GLN A 34 19.80 -31.14 14.49
C GLN A 34 20.66 -30.23 13.60
N TYR A 35 20.10 -29.11 13.11
CA TYR A 35 20.88 -28.14 12.35
C TYR A 35 21.86 -27.39 13.26
N VAL A 36 23.11 -27.33 12.80
CA VAL A 36 24.20 -26.60 13.45
C VAL A 36 24.75 -25.61 12.47
N PHE A 37 24.64 -24.32 12.79
CA PHE A 37 25.20 -23.24 11.97
C PHE A 37 26.67 -23.09 12.34
N ASP A 38 27.55 -23.51 11.44
CA ASP A 38 28.98 -23.26 11.50
C ASP A 38 29.33 -21.85 10.98
N GLU A 39 30.61 -21.52 10.95
CA GLU A 39 31.08 -20.20 10.49
C GLU A 39 30.73 -19.97 9.01
N ALA A 40 30.88 -21.01 8.18
CA ALA A 40 30.55 -20.89 6.75
C ALA A 40 29.05 -20.62 6.51
N THR A 41 28.19 -21.35 7.22
CA THR A 41 26.74 -21.15 7.16
C THR A 41 26.33 -19.78 7.68
N CYS A 42 27.00 -19.27 8.71
CA CYS A 42 26.74 -17.93 9.22
C CYS A 42 27.15 -16.86 8.21
N LYS A 43 28.31 -17.00 7.55
CA LYS A 43 28.73 -16.10 6.47
C LYS A 43 27.79 -16.13 5.27
N ASP A 44 27.24 -17.30 4.93
CA ASP A 44 26.22 -17.40 3.89
C ASP A 44 24.93 -16.69 4.31
N LEU A 45 24.51 -16.81 5.58
CA LEU A 45 23.35 -16.10 6.11
C LEU A 45 23.55 -14.58 6.07
N GLU A 46 24.70 -14.09 6.52
CA GLU A 46 25.05 -12.67 6.47
C GLU A 46 24.93 -12.13 5.05
N TRP A 47 25.48 -12.84 4.08
CA TRP A 47 25.40 -12.44 2.68
C TRP A 47 23.97 -12.51 2.11
N ILE A 48 23.16 -13.52 2.51
CA ILE A 48 21.73 -13.56 2.17
C ILE A 48 21.01 -12.31 2.67
N LEU A 49 21.26 -11.90 3.91
CA LEU A 49 20.64 -10.72 4.51
C LEU A 49 21.07 -9.44 3.80
N GLU A 50 22.36 -9.28 3.51
CA GLU A 50 22.89 -8.18 2.71
C GLU A 50 22.22 -8.09 1.33
N LEU A 51 22.14 -9.21 0.61
CA LEU A 51 21.50 -9.26 -0.71
C LEU A 51 19.99 -8.96 -0.64
N LYS A 52 19.33 -9.38 0.45
CA LYS A 52 17.93 -9.02 0.72
C LYS A 52 17.73 -7.53 0.92
N ASP A 53 18.63 -6.88 1.66
CA ASP A 53 18.60 -5.42 1.86
C ASP A 53 18.87 -4.64 0.56
N LEU A 54 19.60 -5.27 -0.38
CA LEU A 54 19.80 -4.77 -1.73
C LEU A 54 18.65 -5.17 -2.70
N ASP A 55 17.54 -5.67 -2.15
CA ASP A 55 16.31 -6.00 -2.88
C ASP A 55 16.46 -7.15 -3.89
N PHE A 56 17.46 -8.03 -3.70
CA PHE A 56 17.56 -9.25 -4.50
C PHE A 56 16.47 -10.24 -4.13
N SER A 57 15.88 -10.87 -5.15
CA SER A 57 14.93 -11.97 -4.98
C SER A 57 15.67 -13.23 -4.49
N LEU A 58 14.94 -14.12 -3.83
CA LEU A 58 15.53 -15.38 -3.36
C LEU A 58 16.12 -16.24 -4.50
N ARG A 59 15.55 -16.13 -5.70
CA ARG A 59 16.07 -16.82 -6.89
C ARG A 59 17.43 -16.26 -7.32
N GLU A 60 17.59 -14.93 -7.34
CA GLU A 60 18.86 -14.27 -7.64
C GLU A 60 19.91 -14.62 -6.56
N ILE A 61 19.52 -14.58 -5.28
CA ILE A 61 20.37 -14.96 -4.16
C ILE A 61 20.84 -16.41 -4.28
N HIS A 62 19.94 -17.32 -4.68
CA HIS A 62 20.31 -18.74 -4.88
C HIS A 62 21.36 -18.91 -5.98
N ILE A 63 21.24 -18.16 -7.09
CA ILE A 63 22.23 -18.18 -8.18
C ILE A 63 23.59 -17.69 -7.67
N LEU A 64 23.61 -16.55 -6.95
CA LEU A 64 24.84 -15.96 -6.39
C LEU A 64 25.53 -16.88 -5.38
N LEU A 65 24.75 -17.50 -4.49
CA LEU A 65 25.30 -18.48 -3.53
C LEU A 65 25.84 -19.73 -4.23
N SER A 66 25.17 -20.19 -5.28
CA SER A 66 25.62 -21.33 -6.07
C SER A 66 26.95 -21.04 -6.77
N LEU A 67 27.05 -19.86 -7.39
CA LEU A 67 28.29 -19.39 -8.00
C LEU A 67 29.43 -19.31 -6.96
N LYS A 68 29.18 -18.66 -5.82
CA LYS A 68 30.15 -18.58 -4.71
C LYS A 68 30.63 -19.96 -4.23
N ARG A 69 29.72 -20.93 -4.10
CA ARG A 69 30.07 -22.29 -3.64
C ARG A 69 30.87 -23.08 -4.64
N VAL A 70 30.67 -22.87 -5.94
CA VAL A 70 31.37 -23.58 -7.00
C VAL A 70 32.77 -22.99 -7.22
N SER A 71 32.91 -21.71 -7.34
CA SER A 71 34.14 -21.02 -7.75
C SER A 71 34.87 -20.27 -6.63
N GLY A 72 34.15 -19.93 -5.55
CA GLY A 72 34.66 -19.08 -4.48
C GLY A 72 34.96 -17.65 -4.93
N PHE A 73 34.49 -17.24 -6.13
CA PHE A 73 34.88 -15.99 -6.80
C PHE A 73 36.38 -15.85 -7.03
N ALA A 74 37.06 -16.98 -7.22
CA ALA A 74 38.51 -17.00 -7.48
C ALA A 74 38.85 -16.60 -8.95
N ASP A 75 37.92 -16.80 -9.86
CA ASP A 75 38.05 -16.41 -11.26
C ASP A 75 37.63 -14.94 -11.46
N PRO A 76 38.44 -14.11 -12.17
CA PRO A 76 38.05 -12.78 -12.58
C PRO A 76 36.72 -12.72 -13.34
N GLN A 77 36.37 -13.76 -14.08
CA GLN A 77 35.10 -13.87 -14.82
C GLN A 77 33.91 -13.90 -13.87
N ASP A 78 33.97 -14.65 -12.76
CA ASP A 78 32.91 -14.73 -11.76
C ASP A 78 32.66 -13.37 -11.08
N LEU A 79 33.75 -12.62 -10.83
CA LEU A 79 33.66 -11.26 -10.29
C LEU A 79 33.02 -10.30 -11.29
N MET A 80 33.25 -10.48 -12.58
CA MET A 80 32.59 -9.70 -13.64
C MET A 80 31.09 -10.01 -13.67
N GLU A 81 30.70 -11.27 -13.62
CA GLU A 81 29.28 -11.67 -13.58
C GLU A 81 28.58 -11.12 -12.35
N LEU A 82 29.19 -11.24 -11.17
CA LEU A 82 28.70 -10.67 -9.95
C LEU A 82 28.49 -9.14 -10.08
N LYS A 83 29.49 -8.44 -10.61
CA LYS A 83 29.42 -6.98 -10.87
C LYS A 83 28.27 -6.63 -11.80
N GLU A 84 28.08 -7.39 -12.88
CA GLU A 84 26.97 -7.17 -13.81
C GLU A 84 25.61 -7.37 -13.14
N MET A 85 25.45 -8.37 -12.28
CA MET A 85 24.22 -8.57 -11.52
C MET A 85 23.90 -7.36 -10.63
N TYR A 86 24.88 -6.78 -9.93
CA TYR A 86 24.71 -5.56 -9.15
C TYR A 86 24.38 -4.35 -10.02
N ILE A 87 25.02 -4.20 -11.18
CA ILE A 87 24.73 -3.11 -12.15
C ILE A 87 23.29 -3.21 -12.66
N ASN A 88 22.86 -4.41 -13.03
CA ASN A 88 21.51 -4.67 -13.50
C ASN A 88 20.47 -4.37 -12.41
N LYS A 89 20.74 -4.81 -11.16
CA LYS A 89 19.87 -4.51 -10.03
C LYS A 89 19.73 -3.01 -9.78
N ARG A 90 20.85 -2.28 -9.77
CA ARG A 90 20.84 -0.82 -9.68
C ARG A 90 20.02 -0.18 -10.80
N HIS A 91 20.14 -0.69 -12.03
CA HIS A 91 19.39 -0.16 -13.18
C HIS A 91 17.89 -0.35 -12.99
N LEU A 92 17.45 -1.53 -12.54
CA LEU A 92 16.04 -1.81 -12.22
C LEU A 92 15.51 -0.87 -11.14
N CYS A 93 16.26 -0.65 -10.06
CA CYS A 93 15.88 0.29 -9.01
C CYS A 93 15.72 1.74 -9.55
N LEU A 94 16.61 2.17 -10.44
CA LEU A 94 16.49 3.49 -11.07
C LEU A 94 15.27 3.61 -11.97
N GLN A 95 14.94 2.56 -12.72
CA GLN A 95 13.70 2.50 -13.51
C GLN A 95 12.45 2.56 -12.63
N GLU A 96 12.45 1.86 -11.51
CA GLU A 96 11.35 1.87 -10.57
C GLU A 96 11.17 3.26 -9.93
N ILE A 97 12.26 3.92 -9.53
CA ILE A 97 12.22 5.30 -9.03
C ILE A 97 11.60 6.23 -10.08
N GLN A 98 12.01 6.12 -11.33
CA GLN A 98 11.47 6.96 -12.41
C GLN A 98 9.98 6.68 -12.64
N HIS A 99 9.58 5.42 -12.63
CA HIS A 99 8.17 5.06 -12.72
C HIS A 99 7.34 5.65 -11.56
N LYS A 100 7.83 5.52 -10.33
CA LYS A 100 7.15 6.08 -9.13
C LYS A 100 7.02 7.60 -9.20
N LYS A 101 8.05 8.31 -9.70
CA LYS A 101 7.96 9.77 -9.93
C LYS A 101 6.82 10.11 -10.89
N THR A 102 6.72 9.41 -12.02
CA THR A 102 5.63 9.64 -12.99
C THR A 102 4.25 9.35 -12.39
N VAL A 103 4.14 8.33 -11.52
CA VAL A 103 2.88 8.04 -10.81
C VAL A 103 2.52 9.18 -9.87
N ILE A 104 3.49 9.72 -9.12
CA ILE A 104 3.28 10.86 -8.21
C ILE A 104 2.77 12.06 -9.00
N GLU A 105 3.42 12.44 -10.10
CA GLU A 105 2.98 13.55 -10.96
C GLU A 105 1.53 13.39 -11.46
N LYS A 106 1.15 12.17 -11.84
CA LYS A 106 -0.23 11.88 -12.25
C LYS A 106 -1.23 12.01 -11.10
N LEU A 107 -0.84 11.57 -9.89
CA LEU A 107 -1.67 11.71 -8.70
C LEU A 107 -1.84 13.17 -8.30
N GLU A 108 -0.77 13.95 -8.31
CA GLU A 108 -0.80 15.38 -8.03
C GLU A 108 -1.73 16.11 -8.99
N LYS A 109 -1.65 15.79 -10.29
CA LYS A 109 -2.59 16.35 -11.27
C LYS A 109 -4.04 16.00 -10.96
N LYS A 110 -4.31 14.75 -10.56
CA LYS A 110 -5.66 14.33 -10.18
C LYS A 110 -6.16 15.00 -8.91
N ILE A 111 -5.29 15.22 -7.93
CA ILE A 111 -5.61 15.97 -6.71
C ILE A 111 -6.00 17.42 -7.08
N GLN A 112 -5.21 18.08 -7.94
CA GLN A 112 -5.52 19.43 -8.42
C GLN A 112 -6.85 19.51 -9.19
N GLU A 113 -7.17 18.50 -10.00
CA GLU A 113 -8.47 18.43 -10.71
C GLU A 113 -9.66 18.28 -9.74
N LEU A 114 -9.44 17.71 -8.56
CA LEU A 114 -10.43 17.53 -7.50
C LEU A 114 -10.48 18.70 -6.51
N GLU A 115 -9.47 19.55 -6.46
CA GLU A 115 -9.51 20.81 -5.76
C GLU A 115 -10.51 21.70 -6.50
N ILE A 116 -11.79 21.56 -6.14
CA ILE A 116 -12.84 22.44 -6.60
C ILE A 116 -12.41 23.84 -6.16
N PRO A 117 -12.28 24.81 -7.07
CA PRO A 117 -12.04 26.19 -6.67
C PRO A 117 -13.12 26.51 -5.64
N ALA A 118 -12.70 26.94 -4.46
CA ALA A 118 -13.62 27.34 -3.41
C ALA A 118 -14.66 28.22 -4.09
N ALA A 119 -15.87 27.67 -4.28
CA ALA A 119 -16.95 28.38 -4.94
C ALA A 119 -17.02 29.74 -4.26
N SER A 120 -16.99 30.81 -5.05
CA SER A 120 -17.22 32.15 -4.57
C SER A 120 -18.30 32.10 -3.49
N PRO A 121 -18.21 32.87 -2.41
CA PRO A 121 -19.07 32.75 -1.23
C PRO A 121 -20.57 33.05 -1.47
N GLU A 122 -21.04 33.02 -2.68
CA GLU A 122 -22.43 32.73 -2.98
C GLU A 122 -22.69 31.26 -2.65
N ALA A 123 -22.56 30.98 -1.34
CA ALA A 123 -22.90 29.69 -0.79
C ALA A 123 -24.27 29.30 -1.39
N LYS A 124 -24.29 28.15 -2.07
CA LYS A 124 -25.52 27.47 -2.49
C LYS A 124 -26.29 27.10 -1.22
N THR A 125 -26.85 28.13 -0.55
CA THR A 125 -27.66 27.95 0.64
C THR A 125 -29.00 27.39 0.20
N GLY A 126 -29.20 26.08 0.44
CA GLY A 126 -30.45 25.43 0.08
C GLY A 126 -30.37 23.92 0.22
N VAL A 127 -31.53 23.29 0.34
CA VAL A 127 -31.66 21.85 0.32
C VAL A 127 -31.54 21.37 -1.14
N PRO A 128 -30.52 20.53 -1.49
CA PRO A 128 -30.40 20.00 -2.86
C PRO A 128 -31.64 19.20 -3.25
N LEU A 129 -32.11 19.37 -4.50
CA LEU A 129 -33.25 18.61 -5.04
C LEU A 129 -33.06 17.10 -4.90
N SER A 130 -31.82 16.59 -5.01
CA SER A 130 -31.47 15.18 -4.84
C SER A 130 -31.70 14.65 -3.42
N MET A 131 -31.80 15.52 -2.43
CA MET A 131 -32.10 15.14 -1.04
C MET A 131 -33.59 15.09 -0.71
N LEU A 132 -34.45 15.57 -1.58
CA LEU A 132 -35.90 15.56 -1.34
C LEU A 132 -36.47 14.16 -1.14
N SER A 133 -36.03 13.21 -1.93
CA SER A 133 -36.46 11.82 -1.82
C SER A 133 -36.03 11.12 -0.52
N LEU A 134 -35.10 11.76 0.23
CA LEU A 134 -34.62 11.26 1.52
C LEU A 134 -35.37 11.92 2.70
N LEU A 135 -36.17 12.98 2.43
CA LEU A 135 -36.92 13.69 3.48
C LEU A 135 -38.22 12.96 3.78
N CYS A 136 -38.25 12.29 4.91
CA CYS A 136 -39.43 11.63 5.44
C CYS A 136 -39.99 12.37 6.64
N CYS A 137 -41.29 12.27 6.85
CA CYS A 137 -41.96 12.85 8.03
C CYS A 137 -41.41 12.22 9.34
N PRO A 138 -40.91 13.01 10.29
CA PRO A 138 -40.37 12.50 11.54
C PRO A 138 -41.41 11.83 12.44
N CYS A 139 -42.71 12.13 12.21
CA CYS A 139 -43.81 11.59 13.01
C CYS A 139 -44.31 10.22 12.50
N CYS A 140 -44.35 10.01 11.15
CA CYS A 140 -44.98 8.81 10.59
C CYS A 140 -44.19 8.13 9.49
N GLY A 141 -42.99 8.63 9.13
CA GLY A 141 -42.08 8.05 8.13
C GLY A 141 -42.57 8.19 6.67
N LYS A 142 -43.72 8.80 6.41
CA LYS A 142 -44.25 9.01 5.03
C LYS A 142 -43.53 10.17 4.33
N GLU A 143 -43.61 10.16 3.00
CA GLU A 143 -43.11 11.27 2.17
C GLU A 143 -43.78 12.60 2.53
N LEU A 144 -43.02 13.68 2.43
CA LEU A 144 -43.45 15.03 2.69
C LEU A 144 -43.89 15.69 1.36
N SER A 145 -45.05 16.30 1.35
CA SER A 145 -45.52 17.17 0.27
C SER A 145 -44.91 18.56 0.42
N MET A 146 -44.53 19.18 -0.69
CA MET A 146 -43.92 20.48 -0.70
C MET A 146 -44.76 21.50 -1.51
N THR A 147 -44.91 22.69 -0.95
CA THR A 147 -45.62 23.84 -1.60
C THR A 147 -44.78 25.09 -1.45
N ASP A 148 -45.10 26.12 -2.28
CA ASP A 148 -44.45 27.44 -2.28
C ASP A 148 -42.90 27.38 -2.38
N VAL A 149 -42.42 26.62 -3.35
CA VAL A 149 -41.00 26.34 -3.53
C VAL A 149 -40.30 27.48 -4.28
N GLU A 150 -39.33 28.11 -3.64
CA GLU A 150 -38.34 28.97 -4.29
C GLU A 150 -37.02 28.23 -4.48
N MET A 151 -36.49 28.24 -5.69
CA MET A 151 -35.26 27.50 -6.04
C MET A 151 -34.15 28.45 -6.48
N ASN A 152 -32.93 28.13 -6.08
CA ASN A 152 -31.71 28.76 -6.55
C ASN A 152 -30.69 27.69 -6.93
N HIS A 153 -30.27 27.64 -8.20
CA HIS A 153 -29.23 26.72 -8.72
C HIS A 153 -29.39 25.24 -8.29
N ARG A 154 -30.58 24.64 -8.45
CA ARG A 154 -30.90 23.24 -8.03
C ARG A 154 -30.96 23.01 -6.50
N CYS A 155 -30.97 24.07 -5.73
CA CYS A 155 -31.20 23.99 -4.28
C CYS A 155 -32.50 24.76 -3.95
N ILE A 156 -33.25 24.24 -2.98
CA ILE A 156 -34.46 24.88 -2.48
C ILE A 156 -34.04 25.87 -1.39
N SER A 157 -34.28 27.16 -1.64
CA SER A 157 -33.99 28.23 -0.69
C SER A 157 -35.15 28.47 0.27
N LYS A 158 -36.38 28.19 -0.18
CA LYS A 158 -37.60 28.39 0.61
C LYS A 158 -38.68 27.39 0.16
N GLY A 159 -39.49 26.91 1.09
CA GLY A 159 -40.62 26.01 0.79
C GLY A 159 -41.32 25.56 2.07
N ASN A 160 -42.59 25.17 1.92
CA ASN A 160 -43.39 24.61 3.01
C ASN A 160 -43.49 23.12 2.83
N LEU A 161 -43.18 22.35 3.89
CA LEU A 161 -43.30 20.91 3.93
C LEU A 161 -44.51 20.52 4.77
N SER A 162 -45.33 19.61 4.26
CA SER A 162 -46.51 19.12 4.97
C SER A 162 -46.64 17.60 4.82
N CYS A 163 -47.24 16.96 5.81
CA CYS A 163 -47.55 15.54 5.81
C CYS A 163 -49.02 15.30 6.10
N SER A 164 -49.57 14.21 5.56
CA SER A 164 -50.96 13.76 5.82
C SER A 164 -51.23 13.48 7.31
N CYS A 165 -50.23 13.34 8.15
CA CYS A 165 -50.38 13.17 9.60
C CYS A 165 -50.52 14.52 10.37
N GLY A 166 -50.48 15.66 9.67
CA GLY A 166 -50.55 16.99 10.29
C GLY A 166 -49.20 17.65 10.58
N TYR A 167 -48.09 16.97 10.33
CA TYR A 167 -46.76 17.56 10.49
C TYR A 167 -46.54 18.65 9.44
N GLN A 168 -45.98 19.79 9.87
CA GLN A 168 -45.58 20.90 8.99
C GLN A 168 -44.21 21.41 9.38
N ALA A 169 -43.40 21.77 8.36
CA ALA A 169 -42.09 22.40 8.51
C ALA A 169 -41.85 23.39 7.40
N GLN A 170 -40.90 24.28 7.56
CA GLN A 170 -40.54 25.28 6.55
C GLN A 170 -39.07 25.29 6.28
N ILE A 171 -38.70 25.34 5.00
CA ILE A 171 -37.35 25.65 4.58
C ILE A 171 -37.22 27.17 4.48
N ARG A 172 -36.33 27.78 5.25
CA ARG A 172 -36.01 29.21 5.19
C ARG A 172 -34.51 29.38 5.01
N HIS A 173 -34.13 30.21 4.02
CA HIS A 173 -32.71 30.44 3.70
C HIS A 173 -31.89 29.14 3.50
N GLY A 174 -32.54 28.10 2.98
CA GLY A 174 -31.89 26.82 2.73
C GLY A 174 -31.67 25.91 3.96
N ILE A 175 -32.25 26.27 5.10
CA ILE A 175 -32.23 25.49 6.35
C ILE A 175 -33.63 24.94 6.61
N LEU A 176 -33.70 23.65 6.99
CA LEU A 176 -34.95 22.97 7.37
C LEU A 176 -35.22 23.14 8.84
#